data_ba0556adab966ffee7c956bff607f4bc
#
_entry.id   ba0556adab966ffee7c956bff607f4bc
#
_cell.length_a   1.000
_cell.length_b   1.000
_cell.length_c   1.000
_cell.angle_alpha   90.00
_cell.angle_beta   90.00
_cell.angle_gamma   90.00
#
_symmetry.space_group_name_H-M   'P 1'
#
loop_
_entity.id
_entity.type
_entity.pdbx_description
1 polymer ?
#
loop_
_entity_poly.entity_id
_entity_poly.type
_entity_poly.pdbx_seq_one_letter_code
_entity_poly.pdbx_strand_id
1 'polypeptide(L)'
;QFTTLGQNITALEVDGTFDDCQALVKSAFMDEELNRHMKLTSANSINVARFLPQSFYYFNAYAQLDKIGKADQLVVSVPSGNFGNITAGLFAHRMGLPIKRFVAANNRNDVFLEYLHTGVYTPRPSVPTIANAMDVGDPSNFARILDLYGKNGNPHAEISQLISGYRFTDEEIGATMKQVYNETGYVLDPHGADRK
;
A
#
# COMPACT_ATOMS: atom_id res chain seq x y z
N GLN A 1 18.40 -0.09 10.55
CA GLN A 1 19.40 0.93 10.10
C GLN A 1 19.18 2.25 10.84
N PHE A 2 17.94 2.74 10.96
CA PHE A 2 17.67 4.05 11.61
C PHE A 2 18.17 4.11 13.06
N THR A 3 18.12 3.00 13.80
CA THR A 3 18.55 2.91 15.19
C THR A 3 20.06 3.07 15.41
N THR A 4 20.83 3.04 14.34
CA THR A 4 22.31 3.17 14.39
C THR A 4 22.80 4.53 13.91
N LEU A 5 21.91 5.43 13.48
CA LEU A 5 22.26 6.72 12.88
C LEU A 5 22.42 7.86 13.88
N GLY A 6 22.00 7.67 15.13
CA GLY A 6 22.12 8.69 16.17
C GLY A 6 21.51 8.24 17.50
N GLN A 7 21.70 9.05 18.53
CA GLN A 7 21.16 8.76 19.87
C GLN A 7 19.73 9.25 20.09
N ASN A 8 19.16 9.92 19.12
CA ASN A 8 17.80 10.47 19.15
C ASN A 8 16.75 9.52 18.57
N ILE A 9 17.14 8.27 18.22
CA ILE A 9 16.24 7.25 17.69
C ILE A 9 16.30 6.03 18.62
N THR A 10 15.12 5.64 19.12
CA THR A 10 14.97 4.43 19.93
C THR A 10 14.06 3.47 19.19
N ALA A 11 14.49 2.22 19.04
CA ALA A 11 13.64 1.15 18.56
C ALA A 11 13.01 0.43 19.75
N LEU A 12 11.72 0.25 19.71
CA LEU A 12 10.96 -0.56 20.66
C LEU A 12 10.44 -1.78 19.92
N GLU A 13 10.68 -2.95 20.45
CA GLU A 13 10.08 -4.19 19.98
C GLU A 13 8.73 -4.38 20.71
N VAL A 14 7.69 -4.62 19.94
CA VAL A 14 6.33 -4.87 20.46
C VAL A 14 6.00 -6.33 20.22
N ASP A 15 5.60 -7.03 21.26
CA ASP A 15 5.08 -8.40 21.16
C ASP A 15 3.65 -8.35 20.59
N GLY A 16 3.56 -8.30 19.27
CA GLY A 16 2.30 -8.13 18.54
C GLY A 16 2.52 -8.03 17.03
N THR A 17 1.46 -7.66 16.35
CA THR A 17 1.43 -7.48 14.89
C THR A 17 1.66 -6.02 14.50
N PHE A 18 1.82 -5.77 13.19
CA PHE A 18 1.86 -4.42 12.65
C PHE A 18 0.55 -3.65 12.93
N ASP A 19 -0.59 -4.33 12.90
CA ASP A 19 -1.89 -3.72 13.19
C ASP A 19 -1.98 -3.28 14.65
N ASP A 20 -1.39 -4.03 15.60
CA ASP A 20 -1.30 -3.62 17.01
C ASP A 20 -0.44 -2.36 17.18
N CYS A 21 0.70 -2.30 16.48
CA CYS A 21 1.53 -1.11 16.47
C CYS A 21 0.79 0.10 15.89
N GLN A 22 0.02 -0.08 14.83
CA GLN A 22 -0.81 1.00 14.26
C GLN A 22 -1.91 1.46 15.24
N ALA A 23 -2.57 0.53 15.93
CA ALA A 23 -3.59 0.84 16.92
C ALA A 23 -3.00 1.67 18.07
N LEU A 24 -1.83 1.29 18.58
CA LEU A 24 -1.10 2.01 19.60
C LEU A 24 -0.77 3.45 19.16
N VAL A 25 -0.25 3.62 17.96
CA VAL A 25 0.06 4.96 17.41
C VAL A 25 -1.19 5.81 17.24
N LYS A 26 -2.29 5.23 16.73
CA LYS A 26 -3.58 5.94 16.60
C LYS A 26 -4.11 6.38 17.99
N SER A 27 -4.01 5.51 19.00
CA SER A 27 -4.41 5.85 20.37
C SER A 27 -3.57 7.01 20.94
N ALA A 28 -2.25 7.01 20.71
CA ALA A 28 -1.38 8.10 21.14
C ALA A 28 -1.76 9.45 20.48
N PHE A 29 -2.12 9.44 19.19
CA PHE A 29 -2.58 10.67 18.51
C PHE A 29 -3.90 11.19 19.06
N MET A 30 -4.75 10.35 19.63
CA MET A 30 -6.03 10.73 20.24
C MET A 30 -5.93 11.10 21.73
N ASP A 31 -4.78 10.87 22.35
CA ASP A 31 -4.53 11.19 23.75
C ASP A 31 -4.28 12.68 23.93
N GLU A 32 -5.24 13.37 24.54
CA GLU A 32 -5.18 14.83 24.75
C GLU A 32 -4.05 15.24 25.71
N GLU A 33 -3.77 14.43 26.73
CA GLU A 33 -2.73 14.74 27.70
C GLU A 33 -1.36 14.65 27.04
N LEU A 34 -1.10 13.58 26.30
CA LEU A 34 0.13 13.40 25.56
C LEU A 34 0.36 14.51 24.53
N ASN A 35 -0.68 14.89 23.80
CA ASN A 35 -0.62 15.95 22.79
C ASN A 35 -0.41 17.35 23.38
N ARG A 36 -0.76 17.56 24.65
CA ARG A 36 -0.44 18.83 25.37
C ARG A 36 1.06 18.92 25.73
N HIS A 37 1.71 17.78 25.96
CA HIS A 37 3.11 17.74 26.39
C HIS A 37 4.10 17.63 25.23
N MET A 38 3.69 17.07 24.09
CA MET A 38 4.58 16.89 22.94
C MET A 38 3.83 16.94 21.60
N LYS A 39 4.53 17.36 20.56
CA LYS A 39 4.00 17.33 19.20
C LYS A 39 4.28 15.95 18.58
N LEU A 40 3.25 15.13 18.50
CA LEU A 40 3.32 13.85 17.85
C LEU A 40 3.30 13.99 16.33
N THR A 41 4.09 13.17 15.65
CA THR A 41 4.04 12.99 14.20
C THR A 41 4.31 11.54 13.84
N SER A 42 4.03 11.16 12.61
CA SER A 42 4.29 9.82 12.12
C SER A 42 5.08 9.86 10.82
N ALA A 43 6.10 9.01 10.72
CA ALA A 43 6.83 8.76 9.49
C ALA A 43 6.20 7.65 8.63
N ASN A 44 5.00 7.17 8.99
CA ASN A 44 4.26 6.16 8.26
C ASN A 44 3.18 6.78 7.36
N SER A 45 2.58 5.98 6.48
CA SER A 45 1.52 6.37 5.53
C SER A 45 0.19 6.79 6.17
N ILE A 46 0.01 6.63 7.48
CA ILE A 46 -1.07 7.27 8.22
C ILE A 46 -0.95 8.81 8.21
N ASN A 47 0.24 9.34 8.05
CA ASN A 47 0.48 10.76 7.84
C ASN A 47 0.39 11.10 6.35
N VAL A 48 -0.51 12.01 5.99
CA VAL A 48 -0.72 12.45 4.60
C VAL A 48 0.55 13.00 3.96
N ALA A 49 1.42 13.65 4.71
CA ALA A 49 2.70 14.17 4.23
C ALA A 49 3.70 13.06 3.85
N ARG A 50 3.43 11.81 4.22
CA ARG A 50 4.24 10.64 3.84
C ARG A 50 3.75 9.99 2.56
N PHE A 51 2.46 9.85 2.36
CA PHE A 51 1.96 9.16 1.16
C PHE A 51 1.68 10.12 -0.01
N LEU A 52 1.26 11.34 0.23
CA LEU A 52 0.95 12.28 -0.86
C LEU A 52 2.16 12.56 -1.78
N PRO A 53 3.40 12.77 -1.30
CA PRO A 53 4.56 12.89 -2.18
C PRO A 53 4.85 11.63 -3.01
N GLN A 54 4.38 10.46 -2.61
CA GLN A 54 4.50 9.25 -3.42
C GLN A 54 3.72 9.36 -4.74
N SER A 55 2.73 10.24 -4.83
CA SER A 55 2.04 10.51 -6.10
C SER A 55 3.00 10.99 -7.19
N PHE A 56 4.10 11.65 -6.83
CA PHE A 56 5.11 12.12 -7.78
C PHE A 56 5.81 10.98 -8.54
N TYR A 57 5.89 9.79 -7.96
CA TYR A 57 6.42 8.62 -8.68
C TYR A 57 5.54 8.27 -9.88
N TYR A 58 4.24 8.39 -9.75
CA TYR A 58 3.27 8.11 -10.83
C TYR A 58 3.37 9.16 -11.93
N PHE A 59 3.45 10.45 -11.57
CA PHE A 59 3.68 11.53 -12.54
C PHE A 59 5.01 11.37 -13.26
N ASN A 60 6.08 11.03 -12.54
CA ASN A 60 7.38 10.81 -13.14
C ASN A 60 7.38 9.59 -14.07
N ALA A 61 6.78 8.48 -13.65
CA ALA A 61 6.67 7.27 -14.48
C ALA A 61 5.89 7.58 -15.77
N TYR A 62 4.76 8.26 -15.66
CA TYR A 62 3.98 8.70 -16.81
C TYR A 62 4.81 9.57 -17.76
N ALA A 63 5.48 10.59 -17.23
CA ALA A 63 6.29 11.50 -18.03
C ALA A 63 7.47 10.80 -18.75
N GLN A 64 8.05 9.74 -18.16
CA GLN A 64 9.08 8.95 -18.83
C GLN A 64 8.49 8.09 -19.94
N LEU A 65 7.31 7.49 -19.73
CA LEU A 65 6.62 6.70 -20.74
C LEU A 65 6.11 7.56 -21.90
N ASP A 66 5.63 8.76 -21.61
CA ASP A 66 5.17 9.73 -22.61
C ASP A 66 6.28 10.12 -23.59
N LYS A 67 7.50 10.36 -23.09
CA LYS A 67 8.67 10.66 -23.92
C LYS A 67 8.98 9.58 -24.98
N ILE A 68 8.56 8.35 -24.74
CA ILE A 68 8.78 7.22 -25.64
C ILE A 68 7.48 6.74 -26.31
N GLY A 69 6.40 7.53 -26.22
CA GLY A 69 5.11 7.23 -26.84
C GLY A 69 4.40 5.98 -26.28
N LYS A 70 4.59 5.66 -24.99
CA LYS A 70 4.02 4.47 -24.33
C LYS A 70 3.12 4.79 -23.13
N ALA A 71 2.71 6.05 -22.95
CA ALA A 71 1.89 6.47 -21.81
C ALA A 71 0.41 6.13 -21.93
N ASP A 72 -0.15 6.00 -23.13
CA ASP A 72 -1.60 5.90 -23.39
C ASP A 72 -2.32 4.71 -22.75
N GLN A 73 -1.57 3.68 -22.35
CA GLN A 73 -2.13 2.45 -21.80
C GLN A 73 -1.52 2.12 -20.42
N LEU A 74 -1.14 3.15 -19.66
CA LEU A 74 -0.48 2.94 -18.37
C LEU A 74 -1.35 2.14 -17.40
N VAL A 75 -0.89 0.95 -17.06
CA VAL A 75 -1.38 0.11 -15.98
C VAL A 75 -0.30 0.03 -14.92
N VAL A 76 -0.67 0.23 -13.65
CA VAL A 76 0.29 0.23 -12.55
C VAL A 76 -0.03 -0.91 -11.60
N SER A 77 0.89 -1.86 -11.46
CA SER A 77 0.82 -2.91 -10.45
C SER A 77 1.53 -2.47 -9.17
N VAL A 78 0.86 -2.64 -8.03
CA VAL A 78 1.32 -2.16 -6.73
C VAL A 78 1.20 -3.28 -5.71
N PRO A 79 2.31 -3.65 -5.03
CA PRO A 79 2.22 -4.52 -3.85
C PRO A 79 1.42 -3.80 -2.78
N SER A 80 0.41 -4.47 -2.27
CA SER A 80 -0.67 -3.84 -1.51
C SER A 80 -0.78 -4.43 -0.11
N GLY A 81 -0.16 -3.74 0.86
CA GLY A 81 -0.31 -3.99 2.30
C GLY A 81 -1.17 -2.89 2.93
N ASN A 82 -0.56 -1.82 3.45
CA ASN A 82 -1.28 -0.71 4.07
C ASN A 82 -1.90 0.30 3.07
N PHE A 83 -1.80 0.06 1.78
CA PHE A 83 -2.38 0.84 0.68
C PHE A 83 -1.89 2.30 0.55
N GLY A 84 -0.81 2.70 1.22
CA GLY A 84 -0.26 4.04 1.10
C GLY A 84 0.16 4.38 -0.33
N ASN A 85 0.89 3.48 -0.99
CA ASN A 85 1.40 3.65 -2.34
C ASN A 85 0.25 3.75 -3.37
N ILE A 86 -0.65 2.75 -3.42
CA ILE A 86 -1.76 2.77 -4.38
C ILE A 86 -2.69 3.97 -4.15
N THR A 87 -2.93 4.37 -2.89
CA THR A 87 -3.70 5.58 -2.57
C THR A 87 -3.05 6.82 -3.16
N ALA A 88 -1.72 6.94 -3.12
CA ALA A 88 -1.01 8.04 -3.78
C ALA A 88 -1.21 8.05 -5.29
N GLY A 89 -1.23 6.87 -5.94
CA GLY A 89 -1.55 6.73 -7.36
C GLY A 89 -3.00 7.13 -7.67
N LEU A 90 -3.94 6.76 -6.81
CA LEU A 90 -5.35 7.15 -6.95
C LEU A 90 -5.54 8.67 -6.80
N PHE A 91 -4.79 9.32 -5.92
CA PHE A 91 -4.74 10.78 -5.86
C PHE A 91 -4.20 11.38 -7.15
N ALA A 92 -3.09 10.85 -7.69
CA ALA A 92 -2.56 11.29 -8.98
C ALA A 92 -3.59 11.14 -10.11
N HIS A 93 -4.31 10.01 -10.16
CA HIS A 93 -5.40 9.79 -11.11
C HIS A 93 -6.53 10.80 -10.95
N ARG A 94 -6.96 11.10 -9.72
CA ARG A 94 -7.99 12.12 -9.45
C ARG A 94 -7.52 13.55 -9.76
N MET A 95 -6.22 13.81 -9.73
CA MET A 95 -5.62 15.07 -10.20
C MET A 95 -5.51 15.16 -11.72
N GLY A 96 -5.94 14.13 -12.45
CA GLY A 96 -5.99 14.12 -13.93
C GLY A 96 -4.89 13.31 -14.61
N LEU A 97 -4.04 12.57 -13.86
CA LEU A 97 -3.06 11.69 -14.48
C LEU A 97 -3.78 10.50 -15.16
N PRO A 98 -3.61 10.28 -16.48
CA PRO A 98 -4.38 9.29 -17.22
C PRO A 98 -3.84 7.88 -17.02
N ILE A 99 -4.10 7.30 -15.84
CA ILE A 99 -3.82 5.91 -15.52
C ILE A 99 -5.04 5.08 -15.91
N LYS A 100 -4.86 4.10 -16.78
CA LYS A 100 -5.95 3.25 -17.26
C LYS A 100 -6.49 2.32 -16.19
N ARG A 101 -5.59 1.74 -15.38
CA ARG A 101 -5.94 0.76 -14.35
C ARG A 101 -4.83 0.62 -13.32
N PHE A 102 -5.23 0.29 -12.10
CA PHE A 102 -4.35 -0.20 -11.06
C PHE A 102 -4.54 -1.70 -10.85
N VAL A 103 -3.46 -2.36 -10.46
CA VAL A 103 -3.47 -3.75 -10.02
C VAL A 103 -3.00 -3.77 -8.58
N ALA A 104 -3.90 -4.11 -7.66
CA ALA A 104 -3.57 -4.35 -6.26
C ALA A 104 -3.13 -5.81 -6.11
N ALA A 105 -1.82 -6.03 -5.96
CA ALA A 105 -1.25 -7.34 -5.71
C ALA A 105 -1.16 -7.56 -4.20
N ASN A 106 -1.87 -8.56 -3.71
CA ASN A 106 -1.94 -8.90 -2.29
C ASN A 106 -1.22 -10.24 -2.04
N ASN A 107 -0.61 -10.38 -0.87
CA ASN A 107 -0.25 -11.69 -0.35
C ASN A 107 -1.50 -12.39 0.23
N ARG A 108 -1.35 -13.34 1.16
CA ARG A 108 -2.47 -14.02 1.81
C ARG A 108 -3.37 -13.09 2.65
N ASN A 109 -2.92 -11.85 2.91
CA ASN A 109 -3.72 -10.82 3.57
C ASN A 109 -4.51 -10.04 2.51
N ASP A 110 -5.64 -10.58 2.09
CA ASP A 110 -6.38 -10.22 0.89
C ASP A 110 -7.73 -9.53 1.18
N VAL A 111 -7.86 -8.82 2.31
CA VAL A 111 -9.10 -8.13 2.71
C VAL A 111 -9.63 -7.15 1.65
N PHE A 112 -8.73 -6.55 0.88
CA PHE A 112 -9.12 -5.65 -0.19
C PHE A 112 -9.64 -6.40 -1.43
N LEU A 113 -9.06 -7.54 -1.77
CA LEU A 113 -9.57 -8.39 -2.84
C LEU A 113 -11.00 -8.86 -2.53
N GLU A 114 -11.25 -9.26 -1.28
CA GLU A 114 -12.59 -9.61 -0.81
C GLU A 114 -13.56 -8.44 -0.97
N TYR A 115 -13.14 -7.22 -0.57
CA TYR A 115 -13.94 -6.02 -0.79
C TYR A 115 -14.23 -5.77 -2.27
N LEU A 116 -13.27 -5.95 -3.18
CA LEU A 116 -13.51 -5.78 -4.62
C LEU A 116 -14.57 -6.75 -5.16
N HIS A 117 -14.64 -7.96 -4.60
CA HIS A 117 -15.62 -8.97 -5.02
C HIS A 117 -16.99 -8.77 -4.39
N THR A 118 -17.05 -8.35 -3.14
CA THR A 118 -18.28 -8.36 -2.33
C THR A 118 -18.90 -6.98 -2.08
N GLY A 119 -18.10 -5.92 -2.15
CA GLY A 119 -18.45 -4.58 -1.70
C GLY A 119 -18.46 -4.41 -0.19
N VAL A 120 -18.13 -5.46 0.57
CA VAL A 120 -18.10 -5.45 2.04
C VAL A 120 -16.66 -5.48 2.52
N TYR A 121 -16.28 -4.52 3.34
CA TYR A 121 -14.95 -4.48 3.94
C TYR A 121 -14.97 -5.16 5.30
N THR A 122 -14.22 -6.25 5.42
CA THR A 122 -14.15 -7.06 6.64
C THR A 122 -12.69 -7.21 7.09
N PRO A 123 -12.18 -6.29 7.94
CA PRO A 123 -10.84 -6.43 8.52
C PRO A 123 -10.71 -7.73 9.32
N ARG A 124 -9.52 -8.33 9.27
CA ARG A 124 -9.19 -9.54 10.02
C ARG A 124 -7.73 -9.55 10.46
N PRO A 125 -7.36 -10.35 11.48
CA PRO A 125 -5.98 -10.49 11.88
C PRO A 125 -5.08 -10.86 10.70
N SER A 126 -3.93 -10.21 10.59
CA SER A 126 -2.94 -10.53 9.56
C SER A 126 -2.30 -11.90 9.79
N VAL A 127 -1.91 -12.55 8.70
CA VAL A 127 -1.16 -13.81 8.74
C VAL A 127 0.25 -13.59 8.19
N PRO A 128 1.29 -14.17 8.80
CA PRO A 128 2.66 -14.04 8.35
C PRO A 128 2.87 -14.63 6.95
N THR A 129 3.65 -13.93 6.12
CA THR A 129 4.05 -14.37 4.77
C THR A 129 5.51 -14.00 4.48
N ILE A 130 6.07 -14.51 3.38
CA ILE A 130 7.43 -14.12 2.94
C ILE A 130 7.48 -12.68 2.42
N ALA A 131 6.35 -12.12 1.98
CA ALA A 131 6.22 -10.70 1.62
C ALA A 131 5.70 -9.89 2.82
N ASN A 132 6.43 -9.95 3.93
CA ASN A 132 5.98 -9.58 5.26
C ASN A 132 5.61 -8.09 5.45
N ALA A 133 6.15 -7.18 4.66
CA ALA A 133 5.75 -5.77 4.72
C ALA A 133 4.32 -5.52 4.20
N MET A 134 3.69 -6.54 3.60
CA MET A 134 2.29 -6.55 3.17
C MET A 134 1.37 -7.32 4.13
N ASP A 135 1.87 -7.80 5.27
CA ASP A 135 1.09 -8.51 6.29
C ASP A 135 0.23 -7.51 7.08
N VAL A 136 -0.83 -7.06 6.46
CA VAL A 136 -1.75 -6.06 7.00
C VAL A 136 -3.19 -6.56 6.86
N GLY A 137 -3.87 -6.74 7.98
CA GLY A 137 -5.25 -7.22 8.02
C GLY A 137 -6.29 -6.09 8.09
N ASP A 138 -5.87 -4.86 8.43
CA ASP A 138 -6.69 -3.64 8.45
C ASP A 138 -5.93 -2.45 7.83
N PRO A 139 -5.87 -2.36 6.48
CA PRO A 139 -5.17 -1.30 5.78
C PRO A 139 -5.70 0.10 6.13
N SER A 140 -4.93 0.88 6.88
CA SER A 140 -5.36 2.20 7.38
C SER A 140 -5.67 3.22 6.26
N ASN A 141 -5.09 3.05 5.06
CA ASN A 141 -5.36 3.92 3.93
C ASN A 141 -6.64 3.55 3.16
N PHE A 142 -7.29 2.43 3.49
CA PHE A 142 -8.54 2.05 2.82
C PHE A 142 -9.66 3.08 3.06
N ALA A 143 -9.74 3.65 4.26
CA ALA A 143 -10.68 4.73 4.56
C ALA A 143 -10.49 5.94 3.63
N ARG A 144 -9.25 6.27 3.24
CA ARG A 144 -8.98 7.35 2.28
C ARG A 144 -9.44 7.02 0.87
N ILE A 145 -9.30 5.75 0.46
CA ILE A 145 -9.80 5.28 -0.84
C ILE A 145 -11.33 5.41 -0.87
N LEU A 146 -12.00 4.99 0.19
CA LEU A 146 -13.45 5.13 0.32
C LEU A 146 -13.89 6.61 0.28
N ASP A 147 -13.21 7.50 0.99
CA ASP A 147 -13.52 8.94 0.96
C ASP A 147 -13.32 9.54 -0.44
N LEU A 148 -12.23 9.15 -1.11
CA LEU A 148 -11.88 9.65 -2.44
C LEU A 148 -12.95 9.32 -3.50
N TYR A 149 -13.60 8.16 -3.39
CA TYR A 149 -14.59 7.64 -4.33
C TYR A 149 -16.02 7.65 -3.78
N GLY A 150 -16.22 7.87 -2.48
CA GLY A 150 -17.54 7.85 -1.84
C GLY A 150 -18.44 9.05 -2.13
N LYS A 151 -17.89 10.14 -2.63
CA LYS A 151 -18.63 11.41 -2.86
C LYS A 151 -19.75 11.31 -3.88
N ASN A 152 -19.71 10.33 -4.78
CA ASN A 152 -20.66 10.14 -5.87
C ASN A 152 -21.66 8.98 -5.63
N GLY A 153 -21.71 8.42 -4.43
CA GLY A 153 -22.77 7.51 -3.98
C GLY A 153 -22.37 6.02 -3.87
N ASN A 154 -21.63 5.43 -4.82
CA ASN A 154 -21.22 4.03 -4.73
C ASN A 154 -19.71 3.86 -4.94
N PRO A 155 -18.92 3.96 -3.86
CA PRO A 155 -17.46 3.85 -3.95
C PRO A 155 -17.01 2.48 -4.49
N HIS A 156 -17.69 1.40 -4.16
CA HIS A 156 -17.34 0.06 -4.62
C HIS A 156 -17.37 -0.05 -6.15
N ALA A 157 -18.40 0.48 -6.80
CA ALA A 157 -18.52 0.44 -8.24
C ALA A 157 -17.39 1.21 -8.94
N GLU A 158 -17.08 2.44 -8.47
CA GLU A 158 -15.98 3.24 -9.03
C GLU A 158 -14.63 2.59 -8.81
N ILE A 159 -14.37 2.08 -7.59
CA ILE A 159 -13.11 1.43 -7.22
C ILE A 159 -12.91 0.17 -8.06
N SER A 160 -13.92 -0.70 -8.20
CA SER A 160 -13.83 -1.96 -8.94
C SER A 160 -13.66 -1.77 -10.45
N GLN A 161 -14.10 -0.63 -11.01
CA GLN A 161 -13.82 -0.28 -12.41
C GLN A 161 -12.36 0.12 -12.64
N LEU A 162 -11.72 0.74 -11.65
CA LEU A 162 -10.37 1.27 -11.76
C LEU A 162 -9.29 0.33 -11.24
N ILE A 163 -9.61 -0.50 -10.24
CA ILE A 163 -8.65 -1.38 -9.57
C ILE A 163 -9.03 -2.83 -9.78
N SER A 164 -8.08 -3.63 -10.24
CA SER A 164 -8.14 -5.10 -10.21
C SER A 164 -7.33 -5.60 -9.02
N GLY A 165 -7.83 -6.61 -8.32
CA GLY A 165 -7.11 -7.24 -7.20
C GLY A 165 -6.68 -8.67 -7.55
N TYR A 166 -5.52 -9.07 -7.05
CA TYR A 166 -5.01 -10.45 -7.13
C TYR A 166 -4.40 -10.83 -5.78
N ARG A 167 -4.40 -12.14 -5.51
CA ARG A 167 -3.77 -12.73 -4.33
C ARG A 167 -2.75 -13.76 -4.76
N PHE A 168 -1.60 -13.77 -4.09
CA PHE A 168 -0.52 -14.71 -4.33
C PHE A 168 -0.12 -15.42 -3.04
N THR A 169 0.14 -16.70 -3.14
CA THR A 169 0.67 -17.53 -2.04
C THR A 169 2.19 -17.42 -1.95
N ASP A 170 2.76 -17.83 -0.83
CA ASP A 170 4.21 -17.84 -0.64
C ASP A 170 4.90 -18.75 -1.66
N GLU A 171 4.25 -19.86 -2.06
CA GLU A 171 4.74 -20.78 -3.07
C GLU A 171 4.81 -20.13 -4.46
N GLU A 172 3.77 -19.38 -4.85
CA GLU A 172 3.71 -18.66 -6.12
C GLU A 172 4.74 -17.54 -6.17
N ILE A 173 4.88 -16.77 -5.08
CA ILE A 173 5.90 -15.73 -4.92
C ILE A 173 7.29 -16.34 -5.06
N GLY A 174 7.60 -17.41 -4.31
CA GLY A 174 8.88 -18.12 -4.38
C GLY A 174 9.18 -18.70 -5.78
N ALA A 175 8.18 -19.25 -6.45
CA ALA A 175 8.32 -19.75 -7.80
C ALA A 175 8.64 -18.62 -8.80
N THR A 176 7.96 -17.48 -8.68
CA THR A 176 8.21 -16.28 -9.52
C THR A 176 9.62 -15.74 -9.30
N MET A 177 10.07 -15.63 -8.03
CA MET A 177 11.44 -15.19 -7.71
C MET A 177 12.48 -16.09 -8.38
N LYS A 178 12.30 -17.42 -8.27
CA LYS A 178 13.20 -18.42 -8.89
C LYS A 178 13.20 -18.32 -10.41
N GLN A 179 12.01 -18.16 -11.01
CA GLN A 179 11.88 -18.03 -12.47
C GLN A 179 12.61 -16.79 -12.97
N VAL A 180 12.36 -15.60 -12.37
CA VAL A 180 13.02 -14.36 -12.77
C VAL A 180 14.53 -14.45 -12.63
N TYR A 181 15.02 -15.05 -11.53
CA TYR A 181 16.46 -15.26 -11.36
C TYR A 181 17.04 -16.14 -12.46
N ASN A 182 16.40 -17.25 -12.81
CA ASN A 182 16.87 -18.15 -13.84
C ASN A 182 16.87 -17.51 -15.24
N GLU A 183 15.88 -16.67 -15.52
CA GLU A 183 15.73 -16.01 -16.84
C GLU A 183 16.65 -14.79 -17.01
N THR A 184 16.93 -14.06 -15.93
CA THR A 184 17.56 -12.73 -16.03
C THR A 184 18.79 -12.53 -15.14
N GLY A 185 19.03 -13.40 -14.16
CA GLY A 185 20.03 -13.23 -13.11
C GLY A 185 19.65 -12.19 -12.04
N TYR A 186 18.46 -11.58 -12.13
CA TYR A 186 18.00 -10.58 -11.19
C TYR A 186 17.41 -11.24 -9.93
N VAL A 187 17.89 -10.82 -8.75
CA VAL A 187 17.34 -11.26 -7.47
C VAL A 187 16.15 -10.39 -7.12
N LEU A 188 14.96 -10.91 -7.36
CA LEU A 188 13.71 -10.22 -7.12
C LEU A 188 13.35 -10.28 -5.62
N ASP A 189 12.90 -9.17 -5.06
CA ASP A 189 12.35 -9.10 -3.72
C ASP A 189 10.95 -9.75 -3.66
N PRO A 190 10.56 -10.44 -2.58
CA PRO A 190 9.24 -11.08 -2.47
C PRO A 190 8.07 -10.15 -2.77
N HIS A 191 8.13 -8.89 -2.32
CA HIS A 191 7.08 -7.89 -2.59
C HIS A 191 7.02 -7.45 -4.06
N GLY A 192 8.08 -7.68 -4.83
CA GLY A 192 8.11 -7.45 -6.27
C GLY A 192 7.62 -8.65 -7.08
N ALA A 193 7.65 -9.85 -6.51
CA ALA A 193 7.35 -11.09 -7.20
C ALA A 193 5.84 -11.34 -7.37
N ASP A 194 5.00 -10.69 -6.62
CA ASP A 194 3.54 -10.74 -6.72
C ASP A 194 2.94 -9.87 -7.86
N ARG A 195 3.80 -9.31 -8.73
CA ARG A 195 3.40 -8.37 -9.79
C ARG A 195 3.38 -8.95 -11.20
N LYS A 196 3.67 -10.23 -11.36
CA LYS A 196 3.82 -10.82 -12.70
C LYS A 196 2.47 -11.16 -13.36
#